data_548d1e3178f6ebbdfffdc30a3b3ba548
#
_entry.id   548d1e3178f6ebbdfffdc30a3b3ba548
#
_cell.length_a   1.000
_cell.length_b   1.000
_cell.length_c   1.000
_cell.angle_alpha   90.00
_cell.angle_beta   90.00
_cell.angle_gamma   90.00
#
_symmetry.space_group_name_H-M   'P 1'
#
loop_
_entity.id
_entity.type
_entity.pdbx_description
1 polymer ?
#
loop_
_entity_poly.entity_id
_entity_poly.type
_entity_poly.pdbx_seq_one_letter_code
_entity_poly.pdbx_strand_id
1 'polypeptide(L)'
;ASCEAGSLFRSMSFMRHARDPKTSLSGAMLYENIQFLQWENGAWFDGGCHSLNRNLDLRDPQNLLLNEKESVKQIYGAWWFFFFPIHAVKQYAFPFFVRGDDIDFSYSNDFRVVSLNGISCWQQDFKTKENAMTAYLFLRSHVVHHLTIPSLKCPFRKVWNILWGHFTAYNNSYF
;
A
#
# COMPACT_ATOMS: atom_id res chain seq x y z
N ALA A 1 3.58 14.48 -2.70
CA ALA A 1 3.43 13.60 -3.87
C ALA A 1 2.79 14.37 -5.02
N SER A 2 3.23 14.11 -6.24
CA SER A 2 2.60 14.60 -7.47
C SER A 2 2.08 13.40 -8.26
N CYS A 3 0.89 13.52 -8.87
CA CYS A 3 0.31 12.44 -9.65
C CYS A 3 0.49 12.69 -11.16
N GLU A 4 0.61 11.61 -11.92
CA GLU A 4 0.58 11.67 -13.38
C GLU A 4 -0.77 12.25 -13.85
N ALA A 5 -0.74 13.20 -14.78
CA ALA A 5 -1.90 14.00 -15.17
C ALA A 5 -3.08 13.17 -15.71
N GLY A 6 -2.79 12.06 -16.40
CA GLY A 6 -3.80 11.15 -16.94
C GLY A 6 -4.34 10.12 -15.94
N SER A 7 -3.77 10.00 -14.73
CA SER A 7 -4.12 8.94 -13.79
C SER A 7 -5.61 8.93 -13.43
N LEU A 8 -6.19 10.09 -13.17
CA LEU A 8 -7.61 10.20 -12.84
C LEU A 8 -8.50 9.76 -14.01
N PHE A 9 -8.21 10.23 -15.20
CA PHE A 9 -8.97 9.87 -16.40
C PHE A 9 -8.90 8.36 -16.70
N ARG A 10 -7.70 7.76 -16.61
CA ARG A 10 -7.52 6.30 -16.80
C ARG A 10 -8.25 5.51 -15.74
N SER A 11 -8.20 5.95 -14.48
CA SER A 11 -8.94 5.31 -13.40
C SER A 11 -10.44 5.34 -13.64
N MET A 12 -11.00 6.49 -14.00
CA MET A 12 -12.43 6.61 -14.33
C MET A 12 -12.83 5.74 -15.52
N SER A 13 -12.00 5.71 -16.56
CA SER A 13 -12.25 4.90 -17.75
C SER A 13 -12.24 3.41 -17.43
N PHE A 14 -11.28 2.93 -16.65
CA PHE A 14 -11.21 1.54 -16.21
C PHE A 14 -12.41 1.17 -15.35
N MET A 15 -12.74 1.98 -14.35
CA MET A 15 -13.81 1.69 -13.40
C MET A 15 -15.20 1.62 -14.05
N ARG A 16 -15.44 2.35 -15.14
CA ARG A 16 -16.67 2.24 -15.92
C ARG A 16 -16.90 0.85 -16.54
N HIS A 17 -15.83 0.08 -16.75
CA HIS A 17 -15.87 -1.24 -17.35
C HIS A 17 -15.56 -2.37 -16.36
N ALA A 18 -15.28 -2.03 -15.11
CA ALA A 18 -15.02 -3.01 -14.06
C ALA A 18 -16.28 -3.85 -13.80
N ARG A 19 -16.15 -5.18 -13.88
CA ARG A 19 -17.27 -6.10 -13.64
C ARG A 19 -17.59 -6.29 -12.18
N ASP A 20 -16.56 -6.27 -11.33
CA ASP A 20 -16.72 -6.43 -9.90
C ASP A 20 -16.96 -5.05 -9.25
N PRO A 21 -18.08 -4.84 -8.56
CA PRO A 21 -18.42 -3.57 -7.93
C PRO A 21 -17.47 -3.17 -6.79
N LYS A 22 -16.64 -4.07 -6.31
CA LYS A 22 -15.60 -3.81 -5.30
C LYS A 22 -14.23 -3.49 -5.90
N THR A 23 -14.10 -3.49 -7.21
CA THR A 23 -12.84 -3.17 -7.88
C THR A 23 -12.38 -1.77 -7.48
N SER A 24 -11.13 -1.66 -7.12
CA SER A 24 -10.46 -0.43 -6.71
C SER A 24 -9.07 -0.39 -7.33
N LEU A 25 -8.51 0.80 -7.53
CA LEU A 25 -7.22 0.98 -8.18
C LEU A 25 -6.21 1.57 -7.20
N SER A 26 -5.07 0.92 -7.06
CA SER A 26 -3.88 1.49 -6.42
C SER A 26 -2.93 2.00 -7.49
N GLY A 27 -2.53 3.28 -7.39
CA GLY A 27 -1.52 3.85 -8.27
C GLY A 27 -0.12 3.44 -7.84
N ALA A 28 0.75 3.22 -8.82
CA ALA A 28 2.15 2.95 -8.55
C ALA A 28 2.84 4.16 -7.89
N MET A 29 3.71 3.90 -6.94
CA MET A 29 4.63 4.91 -6.41
C MET A 29 5.93 4.87 -7.16
N LEU A 30 6.37 6.01 -7.67
CA LEU A 30 7.64 6.22 -8.33
C LEU A 30 8.53 7.15 -7.49
N TYR A 31 9.84 7.01 -7.64
CA TYR A 31 10.78 7.92 -6.99
C TYR A 31 10.72 9.32 -7.63
N GLU A 32 10.69 10.36 -6.81
CA GLU A 32 10.65 11.74 -7.28
C GLU A 32 11.94 12.15 -8.01
N ASN A 33 13.08 11.66 -7.54
CA ASN A 33 14.41 11.95 -8.10
C ASN A 33 14.80 11.04 -9.27
N ILE A 34 14.12 9.89 -9.46
CA ILE A 34 14.35 8.94 -10.55
C ILE A 34 12.98 8.57 -11.12
N GLN A 35 12.39 9.46 -11.89
CA GLN A 35 10.97 9.44 -12.28
C GLN A 35 10.50 8.21 -13.04
N PHE A 36 11.38 7.41 -13.60
CA PHE A 36 11.09 6.16 -14.28
C PHE A 36 11.29 4.91 -13.41
N LEU A 37 11.84 5.07 -12.21
CA LEU A 37 12.07 3.97 -11.28
C LEU A 37 10.87 3.82 -10.34
N GLN A 38 10.25 2.66 -10.36
CA GLN A 38 9.12 2.34 -9.52
C GLN A 38 9.57 1.92 -8.13
N TRP A 39 9.01 2.55 -7.07
CA TRP A 39 9.14 2.04 -5.71
C TRP A 39 8.32 0.76 -5.55
N GLU A 40 7.03 0.81 -5.87
CA GLU A 40 6.10 -0.32 -5.87
C GLU A 40 4.84 0.02 -6.66
N ASN A 41 4.08 -0.99 -7.08
CA ASN A 41 2.76 -0.80 -7.69
C ASN A 41 1.63 -1.44 -6.89
N GLY A 42 1.78 -1.56 -5.61
CA GLY A 42 0.89 -2.16 -4.64
C GLY A 42 1.66 -2.93 -3.59
N ALA A 43 1.00 -3.23 -2.50
CA ALA A 43 1.59 -4.02 -1.42
C ALA A 43 0.52 -4.85 -0.73
N TRP A 44 0.92 -5.93 -0.08
CA TRP A 44 0.07 -6.71 0.80
C TRP A 44 0.65 -6.76 2.21
N PHE A 45 -0.17 -7.11 3.19
CA PHE A 45 0.20 -7.06 4.60
C PHE A 45 -0.21 -8.34 5.33
N ASP A 46 0.71 -8.90 6.15
CA ASP A 46 0.45 -10.06 7.02
C ASP A 46 1.07 -9.92 8.42
N GLY A 47 1.48 -8.72 8.76
CA GLY A 47 2.29 -8.35 9.92
C GLY A 47 3.59 -7.65 9.51
N GLY A 48 3.85 -7.56 8.20
CA GLY A 48 4.83 -6.74 7.54
C GLY A 48 4.27 -6.26 6.21
N CYS A 49 4.76 -5.13 5.69
CA CYS A 49 4.41 -4.64 4.36
C CYS A 49 5.29 -5.31 3.31
N HIS A 50 4.66 -5.91 2.32
CA HIS A 50 5.33 -6.61 1.22
C HIS A 50 5.03 -5.90 -0.09
N SER A 51 5.96 -5.07 -0.53
CA SER A 51 5.86 -4.32 -1.80
C SER A 51 5.86 -5.26 -3.00
N LEU A 52 5.01 -5.00 -3.97
CA LEU A 52 4.97 -5.67 -5.26
C LEU A 52 5.79 -4.90 -6.29
N ASN A 53 6.49 -5.64 -7.15
CA ASN A 53 7.20 -5.10 -8.31
C ASN A 53 8.13 -3.92 -7.94
N ARG A 54 8.88 -4.07 -6.86
CA ARG A 54 9.76 -3.03 -6.34
C ARG A 54 10.99 -2.84 -7.22
N ASN A 55 11.41 -1.58 -7.37
CA ASN A 55 12.61 -1.16 -8.10
C ASN A 55 12.61 -1.55 -9.59
N LEU A 56 11.45 -1.59 -10.23
CA LEU A 56 11.36 -1.79 -11.67
C LEU A 56 11.66 -0.50 -12.44
N ASP A 57 12.51 -0.61 -13.45
CA ASP A 57 12.72 0.44 -14.45
C ASP A 57 11.58 0.38 -15.47
N LEU A 58 10.68 1.35 -15.46
CA LEU A 58 9.49 1.39 -16.32
C LEU A 58 9.78 1.78 -17.78
N ARG A 59 11.05 2.02 -18.13
CA ARG A 59 11.47 2.18 -19.52
C ARG A 59 11.64 0.84 -20.23
N ASP A 60 11.77 -0.24 -19.46
CA ASP A 60 11.84 -1.60 -20.00
C ASP A 60 10.42 -2.16 -20.23
N PRO A 61 10.06 -2.52 -21.46
CA PRO A 61 8.75 -3.11 -21.78
C PRO A 61 8.46 -4.41 -21.02
N GLN A 62 9.48 -5.20 -20.68
CA GLN A 62 9.29 -6.43 -19.90
C GLN A 62 8.81 -6.11 -18.48
N ASN A 63 9.31 -5.03 -17.87
CA ASN A 63 8.88 -4.58 -16.56
C ASN A 63 7.44 -4.05 -16.58
N LEU A 64 7.01 -3.42 -17.68
CA LEU A 64 5.62 -3.02 -17.85
C LEU A 64 4.68 -4.24 -17.92
N LEU A 65 5.08 -5.32 -18.59
CA LEU A 65 4.32 -6.56 -18.61
C LEU A 65 4.27 -7.25 -17.23
N LEU A 66 5.35 -7.16 -16.46
CA LEU A 66 5.36 -7.65 -15.08
C LEU A 66 4.38 -6.90 -14.19
N ASN A 67 4.28 -5.58 -14.37
CA ASN A 67 3.37 -4.74 -13.60
C ASN A 67 1.88 -5.09 -13.81
N GLU A 68 1.51 -5.59 -14.99
CA GLU A 68 0.13 -5.97 -15.30
C GLU A 68 -0.25 -7.36 -14.77
N LYS A 69 0.68 -8.10 -14.16
CA LYS A 69 0.35 -9.40 -13.55
C LYS A 69 -0.46 -9.18 -12.29
N GLU A 70 -1.63 -9.80 -12.24
CA GLU A 70 -2.49 -9.77 -11.06
C GLU A 70 -1.79 -10.43 -9.86
N SER A 71 -1.87 -9.77 -8.71
CA SER A 71 -1.32 -10.32 -7.46
C SER A 71 -2.17 -11.51 -6.99
N VAL A 72 -1.52 -12.59 -6.57
CA VAL A 72 -2.18 -13.73 -5.92
C VAL A 72 -2.65 -13.36 -4.51
N LYS A 73 -2.04 -12.36 -3.89
CA LYS A 73 -2.41 -11.86 -2.56
C LYS A 73 -3.33 -10.66 -2.67
N GLN A 74 -4.24 -10.52 -1.70
CA GLN A 74 -5.02 -9.31 -1.55
C GLN A 74 -4.08 -8.15 -1.23
N ILE A 75 -4.03 -7.16 -2.11
CA ILE A 75 -3.25 -5.94 -1.90
C ILE A 75 -4.13 -4.85 -1.28
N TYR A 76 -3.51 -3.87 -0.64
CA TYR A 76 -4.18 -2.67 -0.16
C TYR A 76 -3.88 -1.47 -1.07
N GLY A 77 -4.78 -0.49 -1.08
CA GLY A 77 -4.61 0.76 -1.82
C GLY A 77 -3.94 1.81 -0.95
N ALA A 78 -2.72 2.15 -1.29
CA ALA A 78 -1.96 3.15 -0.54
C ALA A 78 -2.45 4.58 -0.81
N TRP A 79 -2.42 5.44 0.19
CA TRP A 79 -3.00 6.79 0.14
C TRP A 79 -2.26 7.79 -0.77
N TRP A 80 -1.15 7.44 -1.39
CA TRP A 80 -0.59 8.31 -2.43
C TRP A 80 -1.45 8.37 -3.70
N PHE A 81 -2.15 7.27 -4.05
CA PHE A 81 -3.22 7.24 -5.04
C PHE A 81 -4.08 5.99 -4.85
N PHE A 82 -5.27 6.17 -4.31
CA PHE A 82 -6.24 5.09 -4.18
C PHE A 82 -7.60 5.53 -4.71
N PHE A 83 -8.07 4.85 -5.76
CA PHE A 83 -9.34 5.13 -6.41
C PHE A 83 -10.31 3.98 -6.16
N PHE A 84 -11.42 4.25 -5.48
CA PHE A 84 -12.36 3.23 -5.04
C PHE A 84 -13.82 3.67 -5.19
N PRO A 85 -14.78 2.72 -5.34
CA PRO A 85 -16.19 3.02 -5.42
C PRO A 85 -16.77 3.35 -4.03
N ILE A 86 -17.37 4.53 -3.89
CA ILE A 86 -17.92 5.00 -2.60
C ILE A 86 -18.98 4.05 -2.05
N HIS A 87 -19.81 3.44 -2.91
CA HIS A 87 -20.85 2.50 -2.49
C HIS A 87 -20.32 1.20 -1.87
N ALA A 88 -19.06 0.85 -2.11
CA ALA A 88 -18.43 -0.33 -1.54
C ALA A 88 -17.80 -0.04 -0.16
N VAL A 89 -17.77 1.21 0.28
CA VAL A 89 -17.25 1.59 1.59
C VAL A 89 -18.23 1.18 2.69
N LYS A 90 -17.78 0.29 3.57
CA LYS A 90 -18.51 -0.19 4.75
C LYS A 90 -18.06 0.49 6.03
N GLN A 91 -16.78 0.81 6.10
CA GLN A 91 -16.14 1.43 7.26
C GLN A 91 -15.25 2.58 6.83
N TYR A 92 -15.28 3.67 7.59
CA TYR A 92 -14.35 4.79 7.40
C TYR A 92 -12.96 4.43 7.89
N ALA A 93 -11.94 5.15 7.37
CA ALA A 93 -10.58 4.95 7.82
C ALA A 93 -10.44 5.18 9.33
N PHE A 94 -9.79 4.25 10.02
CA PHE A 94 -9.49 4.41 11.43
C PHE A 94 -8.49 5.58 11.61
N PRO A 95 -8.66 6.44 12.62
CA PRO A 95 -7.81 7.62 12.82
C PRO A 95 -6.45 7.25 13.43
N PHE A 96 -5.58 6.65 12.63
CA PHE A 96 -4.24 6.26 13.06
C PHE A 96 -3.31 7.44 13.35
N PHE A 97 -3.64 8.62 12.91
CA PHE A 97 -2.83 9.83 12.92
C PHE A 97 -1.69 9.79 11.87
N VAL A 98 -0.88 8.73 11.80
CA VAL A 98 0.16 8.52 10.78
C VAL A 98 0.37 7.03 10.58
N ARG A 99 0.41 6.58 9.32
CA ARG A 99 0.69 5.20 8.85
C ARG A 99 -0.32 4.15 9.31
N GLY A 100 -0.71 3.31 8.39
CA GLY A 100 -1.54 2.13 8.61
C GLY A 100 -3.04 2.33 8.38
N ASP A 101 -3.49 3.55 8.20
CA ASP A 101 -4.86 3.91 7.85
C ASP A 101 -5.27 3.36 6.47
N ASP A 102 -4.38 3.34 5.51
CA ASP A 102 -4.56 2.77 4.18
C ASP A 102 -4.75 1.24 4.21
N ILE A 103 -3.96 0.55 5.02
CA ILE A 103 -4.06 -0.90 5.23
C ILE A 103 -5.40 -1.24 5.87
N ASP A 104 -5.71 -0.58 7.00
CA ASP A 104 -6.97 -0.80 7.73
C ASP A 104 -8.18 -0.53 6.84
N PHE A 105 -8.20 0.59 6.15
CA PHE A 105 -9.29 0.96 5.26
C PHE A 105 -9.50 -0.05 4.13
N SER A 106 -8.42 -0.50 3.49
CA SER A 106 -8.50 -1.42 2.37
C SER A 106 -9.01 -2.80 2.77
N TYR A 107 -8.47 -3.37 3.86
CA TYR A 107 -8.87 -4.71 4.32
C TYR A 107 -10.23 -4.72 5.02
N SER A 108 -10.59 -3.67 5.76
CA SER A 108 -11.88 -3.57 6.43
C SER A 108 -13.05 -3.39 5.45
N ASN A 109 -12.81 -2.84 4.27
CA ASN A 109 -13.82 -2.66 3.23
C ASN A 109 -13.86 -3.80 2.20
N ASP A 110 -12.94 -4.76 2.27
CA ASP A 110 -12.91 -5.91 1.38
C ASP A 110 -12.87 -5.50 -0.11
N PHE A 111 -12.05 -4.50 -0.43
CA PHE A 111 -11.84 -4.07 -1.81
C PHE A 111 -11.06 -5.11 -2.61
N ARG A 112 -11.43 -5.28 -3.88
CA ARG A 112 -10.58 -5.94 -4.87
C ARG A 112 -9.65 -4.90 -5.49
N VAL A 113 -8.48 -4.73 -4.87
CA VAL A 113 -7.51 -3.75 -5.34
C VAL A 113 -6.67 -4.33 -6.47
N VAL A 114 -6.56 -3.59 -7.56
CA VAL A 114 -5.70 -3.89 -8.71
C VAL A 114 -4.81 -2.70 -9.02
N SER A 115 -3.69 -2.94 -9.68
CA SER A 115 -2.76 -1.91 -10.16
C SER A 115 -2.70 -1.95 -11.67
N LEU A 116 -2.59 -0.79 -12.32
CA LEU A 116 -2.52 -0.64 -13.76
C LEU A 116 -1.39 0.30 -14.16
N ASN A 117 -0.73 -0.01 -15.27
CA ASN A 117 0.24 0.92 -15.86
C ASN A 117 -0.42 2.26 -16.24
N GLY A 118 0.34 3.34 -16.10
CA GLY A 118 -0.14 4.68 -16.40
C GLY A 118 -0.99 5.32 -15.30
N ILE A 119 -1.08 4.69 -14.13
CA ILE A 119 -1.66 5.28 -12.91
C ILE A 119 -0.56 5.32 -11.87
N SER A 120 -0.01 6.51 -11.63
CA SER A 120 1.18 6.64 -10.79
C SER A 120 1.28 7.99 -10.10
N CYS A 121 2.05 8.01 -9.01
CA CYS A 121 2.45 9.20 -8.27
C CYS A 121 3.95 9.18 -7.99
N TRP A 122 4.56 10.36 -8.01
CA TRP A 122 5.95 10.55 -7.57
C TRP A 122 6.01 11.03 -6.14
N GLN A 123 6.90 10.43 -5.37
CA GLN A 123 7.08 10.76 -3.97
C GLN A 123 8.54 10.62 -3.55
N GLN A 124 8.92 11.39 -2.54
CA GLN A 124 10.22 11.24 -1.89
C GLN A 124 10.34 9.89 -1.19
N ASP A 125 11.57 9.36 -1.14
CA ASP A 125 11.86 8.11 -0.44
C ASP A 125 11.40 8.17 1.03
N PHE A 126 10.78 7.11 1.49
CA PHE A 126 10.33 6.98 2.89
C PHE A 126 11.47 7.06 3.90
N LYS A 127 12.67 6.61 3.53
CA LYS A 127 13.85 6.66 4.40
C LYS A 127 14.17 8.08 4.90
N THR A 128 13.87 9.09 4.10
CA THR A 128 14.10 10.50 4.49
C THR A 128 13.14 11.01 5.56
N LYS A 129 12.05 10.27 5.81
CA LYS A 129 10.97 10.65 6.74
C LYS A 129 10.97 9.81 8.01
N GLU A 130 11.92 8.89 8.16
CA GLU A 130 12.00 8.02 9.33
C GLU A 130 12.61 8.75 10.53
N ASN A 131 11.94 8.61 11.67
CA ASN A 131 12.39 9.07 12.99
C ASN A 131 11.75 8.21 14.08
N ALA A 132 12.18 8.38 15.33
CA ALA A 132 11.68 7.58 16.45
C ALA A 132 10.15 7.62 16.62
N MET A 133 9.54 8.79 16.36
CA MET A 133 8.08 8.94 16.45
C MET A 133 7.37 8.13 15.35
N THR A 134 7.86 8.21 14.11
CA THR A 134 7.27 7.43 13.01
C THR A 134 7.46 5.93 13.20
N ALA A 135 8.58 5.48 13.77
CA ALA A 135 8.80 4.08 14.14
C ALA A 135 7.81 3.61 15.21
N TYR A 136 7.61 4.39 16.27
CA TYR A 136 6.61 4.11 17.30
C TYR A 136 5.20 4.00 16.69
N LEU A 137 4.80 4.96 15.87
CA LEU A 137 3.47 4.96 15.24
C LEU A 137 3.28 3.77 14.30
N PHE A 138 4.33 3.36 13.60
CA PHE A 138 4.35 2.16 12.78
C PHE A 138 4.12 0.89 13.61
N LEU A 139 4.84 0.70 14.72
CA LEU A 139 4.62 -0.43 15.63
C LEU A 139 3.21 -0.44 16.21
N ARG A 140 2.70 0.73 16.62
CA ARG A 140 1.33 0.87 17.10
C ARG A 140 0.31 0.42 16.06
N SER A 141 0.47 0.85 14.80
CA SER A 141 -0.46 0.49 13.73
C SER A 141 -0.52 -1.02 13.50
N HIS A 142 0.62 -1.72 13.59
CA HIS A 142 0.67 -3.18 13.48
C HIS A 142 -0.18 -3.88 14.55
N VAL A 143 -0.09 -3.43 15.80
CA VAL A 143 -0.93 -3.98 16.88
C VAL A 143 -2.41 -3.76 16.57
N VAL A 144 -2.77 -2.54 16.18
CA VAL A 144 -4.17 -2.20 15.87
C VAL A 144 -4.69 -3.04 14.72
N HIS A 145 -3.94 -3.21 13.62
CA HIS A 145 -4.35 -4.06 12.49
C HIS A 145 -4.68 -5.49 12.94
N HIS A 146 -3.86 -6.10 13.80
CA HIS A 146 -4.12 -7.45 14.29
C HIS A 146 -5.30 -7.55 15.26
N LEU A 147 -5.72 -6.43 15.86
CA LEU A 147 -6.87 -6.37 16.74
C LEU A 147 -8.17 -6.06 15.99
N THR A 148 -8.12 -5.19 14.98
CA THR A 148 -9.30 -4.65 14.29
C THR A 148 -9.66 -5.41 13.02
N ILE A 149 -8.67 -5.83 12.22
CA ILE A 149 -8.91 -6.46 10.91
C ILE A 149 -9.14 -7.97 11.08
N PRO A 150 -10.35 -8.48 10.77
CA PRO A 150 -10.69 -9.90 11.01
C PRO A 150 -9.75 -10.88 10.32
N SER A 151 -9.31 -10.61 9.09
CA SER A 151 -8.41 -11.46 8.31
C SER A 151 -6.98 -11.51 8.86
N LEU A 152 -6.60 -10.53 9.69
CA LEU A 152 -5.27 -10.43 10.30
C LEU A 152 -5.24 -10.85 11.77
N LYS A 153 -6.38 -11.21 12.35
CA LYS A 153 -6.44 -11.68 13.74
C LYS A 153 -5.53 -12.88 13.95
N CYS A 154 -4.68 -12.80 14.94
CA CYS A 154 -3.78 -13.88 15.29
C CYS A 154 -3.52 -13.91 16.82
N PRO A 155 -3.00 -15.03 17.35
CA PRO A 155 -2.68 -15.15 18.78
C PRO A 155 -1.70 -14.07 19.23
N PHE A 156 -1.87 -13.56 20.46
CA PHE A 156 -1.02 -12.51 21.03
C PHE A 156 0.48 -12.82 20.93
N ARG A 157 0.88 -14.09 21.10
CA ARG A 157 2.27 -14.52 20.94
C ARG A 157 2.83 -14.19 19.56
N LYS A 158 2.01 -14.32 18.50
CA LYS A 158 2.43 -13.97 17.11
C LYS A 158 2.57 -12.46 16.97
N VAL A 159 1.64 -11.67 17.50
CA VAL A 159 1.73 -10.20 17.52
C VAL A 159 3.00 -9.76 18.24
N TRP A 160 3.27 -10.33 19.40
CA TRP A 160 4.48 -10.05 20.18
C TRP A 160 5.76 -10.34 19.38
N ASN A 161 5.84 -11.49 18.73
CA ASN A 161 7.01 -11.83 17.92
C ASN A 161 7.23 -10.86 16.76
N ILE A 162 6.14 -10.42 16.09
CA ILE A 162 6.19 -9.41 15.02
C ILE A 162 6.75 -8.09 15.58
N LEU A 163 6.21 -7.61 16.70
CA LEU A 163 6.66 -6.37 17.34
C LEU A 163 8.12 -6.45 17.75
N TRP A 164 8.52 -7.56 18.36
CA TRP A 164 9.90 -7.78 18.77
C TRP A 164 10.86 -7.79 17.59
N GLY A 165 10.47 -8.45 16.50
CA GLY A 165 11.22 -8.45 15.24
C GLY A 165 11.42 -7.04 14.67
N HIS A 166 10.37 -6.23 14.62
CA HIS A 166 10.47 -4.83 14.17
C HIS A 166 11.33 -3.98 15.11
N PHE A 167 11.17 -4.15 16.43
CA PHE A 167 11.95 -3.42 17.41
C PHE A 167 13.45 -3.73 17.30
N THR A 168 13.81 -5.00 17.16
CA THR A 168 15.21 -5.41 16.99
C THR A 168 15.80 -4.96 15.66
N ALA A 169 15.03 -5.04 14.58
CA ALA A 169 15.45 -4.54 13.26
C ALA A 169 15.70 -3.02 13.29
N TYR A 170 14.83 -2.27 13.96
CA TYR A 170 15.00 -0.83 14.13
C TYR A 170 16.27 -0.50 14.91
N ASN A 171 16.49 -1.12 16.06
CA ASN A 171 17.69 -0.89 16.86
C ASN A 171 18.97 -1.22 16.10
N ASN A 172 18.99 -2.34 15.34
CA ASN A 172 20.16 -2.72 14.54
C ASN A 172 20.45 -1.78 13.36
N SER A 173 19.49 -0.95 12.98
CA SER A 173 19.67 0.02 11.89
C SER A 173 20.22 1.38 12.36
N TYR A 174 20.19 1.64 13.66
CA TYR A 174 20.61 2.91 14.26
C TYR A 174 21.85 2.79 15.20
N PHE A 175 22.33 1.59 15.47
CA PHE A 175 23.55 1.28 16.21
C PHE A 175 24.46 0.36 15.39
#